data_c78b841e198f7b3276bb47161254ff42
#
_entry.id   c78b841e198f7b3276bb47161254ff42
#
_cell.length_a   1.000
_cell.length_b   1.000
_cell.length_c   1.000
_cell.angle_alpha   90.00
_cell.angle_beta   90.00
_cell.angle_gamma   90.00
#
_symmetry.space_group_name_H-M   'P 1'
#
loop_
_entity.id
_entity.type
_entity.pdbx_description
1 polymer ?
#
loop_
_entity_poly.entity_id
_entity_poly.type
_entity_poly.pdbx_seq_one_letter_code
_entity_poly.pdbx_strand_id
1 'polypeptide(L)'
;MQGIEDMLLREENPMKYFKKNVYPEAFQAYLRRHMETLNAIEAVYQQEEHPEEWAEKLANHLVEAAQAELEAITKKGKRSEQQINYNMILAVFVFPAFLEQKGDCAEPVTDVIVKKWNKAFRTSVGKADYAKIESGFHKKYCYITTAVCESQGKPDDCYELELLRSYRDGYLLATDEGKELVKEYYNIAPTIVNRIGRQENPEAIYEEIWDSWLSDCVHLIEQGENEACQEKYMDMVYELKERYMA
;
A
#
# COMPACT_ATOMS: atom_id res chain seq x y z
N MET A 1 17.88 23.60 -4.25
CA MET A 1 18.20 22.16 -4.41
C MET A 1 18.53 21.47 -3.10
N GLN A 2 19.26 22.11 -2.19
CA GLN A 2 19.68 21.51 -0.90
C GLN A 2 18.50 21.01 -0.01
N GLY A 3 17.36 21.65 -0.05
CA GLY A 3 16.20 21.22 0.76
C GLY A 3 15.59 19.87 0.38
N ILE A 4 15.66 19.46 -0.90
CA ILE A 4 15.13 18.16 -1.33
C ILE A 4 16.01 16.99 -0.86
N GLU A 5 17.32 17.21 -0.71
CA GLU A 5 18.21 16.22 -0.11
C GLU A 5 17.83 15.93 1.33
N ASP A 6 17.52 16.96 2.11
CA ASP A 6 17.11 16.82 3.50
C ASP A 6 15.80 16.01 3.65
N MET A 7 14.90 16.14 2.68
CA MET A 7 13.66 15.34 2.64
C MET A 7 13.93 13.82 2.54
N LEU A 8 15.05 13.44 1.93
CA LEU A 8 15.39 12.03 1.72
C LEU A 8 16.50 11.54 2.66
N LEU A 9 17.61 12.27 2.73
CA LEU A 9 18.86 11.77 3.30
C LEU A 9 18.94 11.94 4.82
N ARG A 10 18.12 12.84 5.39
CA ARG A 10 18.09 13.13 6.82
C ARG A 10 17.03 12.30 7.59
N GLU A 11 16.21 11.56 6.88
CA GLU A 11 15.20 10.73 7.53
C GLU A 11 15.80 9.40 8.01
N GLU A 12 15.50 9.06 9.26
CA GLU A 12 15.90 7.78 9.84
C GLU A 12 14.97 6.65 9.38
N ASN A 13 15.33 5.43 9.73
CA ASN A 13 14.65 4.17 9.38
C ASN A 13 13.12 4.31 9.24
N PRO A 14 12.58 4.31 8.00
CA PRO A 14 11.16 4.56 7.74
C PRO A 14 10.26 3.44 8.27
N MET A 15 10.77 2.21 8.43
CA MET A 15 10.02 1.09 8.98
C MET A 15 9.51 1.34 10.41
N LYS A 16 10.19 2.20 11.16
CA LYS A 16 9.77 2.61 12.51
C LYS A 16 8.40 3.29 12.49
N TYR A 17 8.16 4.07 11.43
CA TYR A 17 6.98 4.90 11.29
C TYR A 17 5.90 4.27 10.39
N PHE A 18 6.26 3.30 9.55
CA PHE A 18 5.34 2.69 8.60
C PHE A 18 4.47 1.61 9.28
N LYS A 19 3.57 2.07 10.16
CA LYS A 19 2.60 1.25 10.92
C LYS A 19 1.27 1.99 10.99
N LYS A 20 0.15 1.26 10.92
CA LYS A 20 -1.22 1.79 10.90
C LYS A 20 -1.46 2.97 11.86
N ASN A 21 -1.10 2.80 13.13
CA ASN A 21 -1.40 3.79 14.18
C ASN A 21 -0.29 4.84 14.38
N VAL A 22 0.79 4.78 13.60
CA VAL A 22 1.96 5.67 13.72
C VAL A 22 2.13 6.53 12.48
N TYR A 23 1.89 5.95 11.30
CA TYR A 23 2.13 6.61 10.03
C TYR A 23 1.38 7.93 9.85
N PRO A 24 0.08 8.07 10.20
CA PRO A 24 -0.64 9.33 10.01
C PRO A 24 0.03 10.51 10.73
N GLU A 25 0.40 10.32 12.00
CA GLU A 25 1.07 11.37 12.78
C GLU A 25 2.49 11.64 12.27
N ALA A 26 3.24 10.59 11.96
CA ALA A 26 4.60 10.70 11.41
C ALA A 26 4.60 11.42 10.06
N PHE A 27 3.66 11.11 9.17
CA PHE A 27 3.51 11.79 7.88
C PHE A 27 3.17 13.26 8.06
N GLN A 28 2.23 13.61 8.93
CA GLN A 28 1.88 15.00 9.21
C GLN A 28 3.06 15.78 9.81
N ALA A 29 3.85 15.17 10.66
CA ALA A 29 5.08 15.77 11.19
C ALA A 29 6.13 15.98 10.11
N TYR A 30 6.31 15.01 9.21
CA TYR A 30 7.17 15.09 8.05
C TYR A 30 6.73 16.22 7.10
N LEU A 31 5.46 16.28 6.73
CA LEU A 31 4.90 17.30 5.85
C LEU A 31 5.11 18.70 6.43
N ARG A 32 4.80 18.91 7.72
CA ARG A 32 5.05 20.21 8.39
C ARG A 32 6.52 20.62 8.36
N ARG A 33 7.43 19.68 8.60
CA ARG A 33 8.89 19.93 8.60
C ARG A 33 9.40 20.39 7.23
N HIS A 34 8.86 19.85 6.17
CA HIS A 34 9.34 20.08 4.80
C HIS A 34 8.46 21.02 3.97
N MET A 35 7.42 21.61 4.56
CA MET A 35 6.49 22.49 3.85
C MET A 35 7.18 23.68 3.19
N GLU A 36 8.15 24.30 3.88
CA GLU A 36 8.91 25.42 3.31
C GLU A 36 9.72 24.99 2.08
N THR A 37 10.32 23.81 2.11
CA THR A 37 11.04 23.24 0.97
C THR A 37 10.11 22.97 -0.20
N LEU A 38 8.95 22.34 0.06
CA LEU A 38 7.96 22.07 -0.97
C LEU A 38 7.43 23.35 -1.61
N ASN A 39 7.12 24.37 -0.81
CA ASN A 39 6.69 25.66 -1.31
C ASN A 39 7.78 26.39 -2.13
N ALA A 40 9.03 26.27 -1.72
CA ALA A 40 10.16 26.85 -2.47
C ALA A 40 10.36 26.13 -3.82
N ILE A 41 10.20 24.79 -3.85
CA ILE A 41 10.25 24.01 -5.09
C ILE A 41 9.13 24.42 -6.04
N GLU A 42 7.90 24.55 -5.55
CA GLU A 42 6.75 25.01 -6.32
C GLU A 42 6.98 26.43 -6.89
N ALA A 43 7.43 27.35 -6.05
CA ALA A 43 7.66 28.73 -6.47
C ALA A 43 8.74 28.84 -7.57
N VAL A 44 9.80 28.04 -7.50
CA VAL A 44 10.82 27.99 -8.54
C VAL A 44 10.26 27.35 -9.81
N TYR A 45 9.55 26.21 -9.69
CA TYR A 45 8.95 25.53 -10.83
C TYR A 45 8.02 26.44 -11.64
N GLN A 46 7.20 27.24 -10.97
CA GLN A 46 6.27 28.19 -11.61
C GLN A 46 6.97 29.38 -12.27
N GLN A 47 8.21 29.73 -11.86
CA GLN A 47 8.96 30.85 -12.41
C GLN A 47 9.94 30.45 -13.52
N GLU A 48 10.21 29.14 -13.66
CA GLU A 48 11.13 28.64 -14.68
C GLU A 48 10.53 28.75 -16.09
N GLU A 49 11.33 29.17 -17.04
CA GLU A 49 10.95 29.20 -18.45
C GLU A 49 10.82 27.77 -19.02
N HIS A 50 11.63 26.84 -18.50
CA HIS A 50 11.65 25.42 -18.87
C HIS A 50 11.50 24.52 -17.62
N PRO A 51 10.29 24.44 -17.02
CA PRO A 51 10.07 23.75 -15.75
C PRO A 51 10.38 22.24 -15.83
N GLU A 52 10.21 21.62 -17.00
CA GLU A 52 10.55 20.20 -17.20
C GLU A 52 12.07 19.96 -17.10
N GLU A 53 12.88 20.82 -17.70
CA GLU A 53 14.34 20.72 -17.61
C GLU A 53 14.82 20.97 -16.18
N TRP A 54 14.18 21.89 -15.48
CA TRP A 54 14.46 22.16 -14.09
C TRP A 54 14.12 20.95 -13.20
N ALA A 55 12.97 20.32 -13.42
CA ALA A 55 12.59 19.09 -12.71
C ALA A 55 13.61 17.95 -12.95
N GLU A 56 14.14 17.83 -14.18
CA GLU A 56 15.21 16.87 -14.47
C GLU A 56 16.50 17.17 -13.71
N LYS A 57 16.90 18.44 -13.60
CA LYS A 57 18.07 18.87 -12.82
C LYS A 57 17.88 18.57 -11.33
N LEU A 58 16.68 18.84 -10.79
CA LEU A 58 16.34 18.56 -9.40
C LEU A 58 16.42 17.05 -9.10
N ALA A 59 15.84 16.23 -9.99
CA ALA A 59 15.86 14.78 -9.83
C ALA A 59 17.28 14.20 -9.96
N ASN A 60 18.10 14.68 -10.90
CA ASN A 60 19.49 14.27 -11.02
C ASN A 60 20.28 14.61 -9.77
N HIS A 61 20.11 15.82 -9.24
CA HIS A 61 20.76 16.26 -8.02
C HIS A 61 20.43 15.35 -6.82
N LEU A 62 19.14 14.98 -6.65
CA LEU A 62 18.74 14.06 -5.59
C LEU A 62 19.35 12.67 -5.75
N VAL A 63 19.41 12.14 -6.99
CA VAL A 63 20.02 10.85 -7.29
C VAL A 63 21.53 10.88 -7.01
N GLU A 64 22.23 11.91 -7.46
CA GLU A 64 23.68 12.07 -7.25
C GLU A 64 24.04 12.17 -5.77
N ALA A 65 23.26 12.94 -5.00
CA ALA A 65 23.44 13.05 -3.56
C ALA A 65 23.27 11.70 -2.85
N ALA A 66 22.20 10.95 -3.20
CA ALA A 66 21.99 9.63 -2.63
C ALA A 66 23.07 8.62 -3.04
N GLN A 67 23.57 8.67 -4.28
CA GLN A 67 24.67 7.82 -4.73
C GLN A 67 25.95 8.11 -3.95
N ALA A 68 26.29 9.39 -3.76
CA ALA A 68 27.48 9.79 -3.01
C ALA A 68 27.44 9.28 -1.56
N GLU A 69 26.30 9.39 -0.87
CA GLU A 69 26.13 8.85 0.48
C GLU A 69 26.23 7.31 0.52
N LEU A 70 25.61 6.63 -0.43
CA LEU A 70 25.68 5.17 -0.51
C LEU A 70 27.10 4.67 -0.82
N GLU A 71 27.86 5.38 -1.65
CA GLU A 71 29.25 5.05 -1.97
C GLU A 71 30.18 5.22 -0.76
N ALA A 72 29.90 6.17 0.12
CA ALA A 72 30.63 6.36 1.37
C ALA A 72 30.45 5.18 2.35
N ILE A 73 29.40 4.37 2.19
CA ILE A 73 29.17 3.19 3.03
C ILE A 73 30.01 2.02 2.52
N THR A 74 31.06 1.67 3.23
CA THR A 74 32.01 0.62 2.84
C THR A 74 31.42 -0.80 2.91
N LYS A 75 30.54 -1.08 3.88
CA LYS A 75 29.91 -2.41 4.08
C LYS A 75 28.76 -2.62 3.11
N LYS A 76 28.88 -3.57 2.17
CA LYS A 76 27.86 -3.88 1.15
C LYS A 76 26.46 -4.09 1.74
N GLY A 77 26.33 -4.85 2.84
CA GLY A 77 25.03 -5.11 3.48
C GLY A 77 24.37 -3.82 4.01
N LYS A 78 25.15 -2.95 4.67
CA LYS A 78 24.65 -1.65 5.16
C LYS A 78 24.29 -0.71 4.01
N ARG A 79 25.04 -0.74 2.91
CA ARG A 79 24.73 0.04 1.71
C ARG A 79 23.39 -0.40 1.10
N SER A 80 23.17 -1.71 1.00
CA SER A 80 21.88 -2.24 0.49
C SER A 80 20.71 -1.92 1.42
N GLU A 81 20.91 -2.00 2.72
CA GLU A 81 19.92 -1.61 3.72
C GLU A 81 19.56 -0.12 3.60
N GLN A 82 20.56 0.74 3.48
CA GLN A 82 20.35 2.19 3.32
C GLN A 82 19.63 2.52 2.00
N GLN A 83 19.96 1.83 0.91
CA GLN A 83 19.25 2.00 -0.36
C GLN A 83 17.77 1.60 -0.24
N ILE A 84 17.46 0.52 0.49
CA ILE A 84 16.07 0.11 0.77
C ILE A 84 15.36 1.18 1.60
N ASN A 85 16.03 1.75 2.60
CA ASN A 85 15.49 2.84 3.41
C ASN A 85 15.15 4.06 2.54
N TYR A 86 16.05 4.47 1.64
CA TYR A 86 15.77 5.58 0.70
C TYR A 86 14.60 5.29 -0.23
N ASN A 87 14.52 4.08 -0.79
CA ASN A 87 13.37 3.68 -1.60
C ASN A 87 12.06 3.82 -0.83
N MET A 88 12.06 3.41 0.43
CA MET A 88 10.90 3.48 1.28
C MET A 88 10.54 4.91 1.67
N ILE A 89 11.53 5.75 2.03
CA ILE A 89 11.32 7.17 2.33
C ILE A 89 10.71 7.89 1.13
N LEU A 90 11.22 7.65 -0.09
CA LEU A 90 10.64 8.20 -1.31
C LEU A 90 9.17 7.82 -1.44
N ALA A 91 8.86 6.53 -1.33
CA ALA A 91 7.52 6.01 -1.58
C ALA A 91 6.48 6.44 -0.53
N VAL A 92 6.88 6.53 0.76
CA VAL A 92 5.92 6.72 1.86
C VAL A 92 5.96 8.11 2.51
N PHE A 93 6.95 8.93 2.18
CA PHE A 93 7.06 10.29 2.71
C PHE A 93 7.24 11.35 1.62
N VAL A 94 8.27 11.23 0.76
CA VAL A 94 8.60 12.28 -0.21
C VAL A 94 7.49 12.43 -1.25
N PHE A 95 7.12 11.36 -1.95
CA PHE A 95 6.09 11.44 -2.99
C PHE A 95 4.72 11.81 -2.43
N PRO A 96 4.24 11.21 -1.31
CA PRO A 96 3.01 11.65 -0.70
C PRO A 96 3.02 13.12 -0.29
N ALA A 97 4.15 13.66 0.18
CA ALA A 97 4.24 15.06 0.58
C ALA A 97 4.12 16.03 -0.60
N PHE A 98 4.75 15.71 -1.75
CA PHE A 98 4.54 16.46 -2.99
C PHE A 98 3.10 16.43 -3.45
N LEU A 99 2.48 15.23 -3.46
CA LEU A 99 1.11 15.05 -3.93
C LEU A 99 0.07 15.69 -3.00
N GLU A 100 0.33 15.73 -1.68
CA GLU A 100 -0.56 16.37 -0.69
C GLU A 100 -0.51 17.90 -0.77
N GLN A 101 0.63 18.49 -1.15
CA GLN A 101 0.78 19.92 -1.39
C GLN A 101 -0.10 20.40 -2.55
N LYS A 102 -0.37 19.54 -3.56
CA LYS A 102 -1.23 19.82 -4.74
C LYS A 102 -0.74 21.00 -5.59
N GLY A 103 0.57 21.26 -5.60
CA GLY A 103 1.19 22.24 -6.48
C GLY A 103 1.30 21.73 -7.92
N ASP A 104 1.52 22.66 -8.87
CA ASP A 104 1.71 22.32 -10.29
C ASP A 104 2.95 21.46 -10.52
N CYS A 105 3.98 21.58 -9.65
CA CYS A 105 5.19 20.78 -9.72
C CYS A 105 5.01 19.32 -9.22
N ALA A 106 3.95 19.02 -8.45
CA ALA A 106 3.84 17.78 -7.69
C ALA A 106 3.93 16.53 -8.58
N GLU A 107 3.08 16.42 -9.59
CA GLU A 107 3.10 15.29 -10.53
C GLU A 107 4.35 15.28 -11.42
N PRO A 108 4.72 16.39 -12.13
CA PRO A 108 5.88 16.40 -13.01
C PRO A 108 7.19 16.07 -12.29
N VAL A 109 7.45 16.68 -11.14
CA VAL A 109 8.68 16.47 -10.38
C VAL A 109 8.77 15.03 -9.85
N THR A 110 7.67 14.51 -9.29
CA THR A 110 7.66 13.13 -8.78
C THR A 110 7.82 12.10 -9.89
N ASP A 111 7.23 12.31 -11.08
CA ASP A 111 7.40 11.42 -12.24
C ASP A 111 8.85 11.36 -12.71
N VAL A 112 9.51 12.51 -12.78
CA VAL A 112 10.92 12.57 -13.18
C VAL A 112 11.80 11.92 -12.12
N ILE A 113 11.55 12.14 -10.82
CA ILE A 113 12.29 11.47 -9.74
C ILE A 113 12.13 9.95 -9.84
N VAL A 114 10.90 9.44 -9.98
CA VAL A 114 10.63 7.99 -10.14
C VAL A 114 11.44 7.41 -11.29
N LYS A 115 11.40 8.05 -12.45
CA LYS A 115 12.11 7.60 -13.66
C LYS A 115 13.62 7.56 -13.47
N LYS A 116 14.21 8.67 -12.95
CA LYS A 116 15.66 8.80 -12.75
C LYS A 116 16.17 7.86 -11.65
N TRP A 117 15.43 7.79 -10.53
CA TRP A 117 15.75 6.92 -9.41
C TRP A 117 15.75 5.44 -9.79
N ASN A 118 14.67 4.96 -10.40
CA ASN A 118 14.56 3.57 -10.80
C ASN A 118 15.63 3.16 -11.81
N LYS A 119 16.01 4.07 -12.72
CA LYS A 119 17.11 3.84 -13.66
C LYS A 119 18.46 3.76 -12.94
N ALA A 120 18.75 4.69 -12.03
CA ALA A 120 20.05 4.78 -11.35
C ALA A 120 20.28 3.61 -10.39
N PHE A 121 19.28 3.23 -9.61
CA PHE A 121 19.39 2.21 -8.56
C PHE A 121 18.85 0.83 -8.96
N ARG A 122 18.36 0.66 -10.20
CA ARG A 122 17.76 -0.57 -10.71
C ARG A 122 16.63 -1.09 -9.80
N THR A 123 15.73 -0.20 -9.44
CA THR A 123 14.57 -0.46 -8.57
C THR A 123 13.26 -0.25 -9.32
N SER A 124 12.13 -0.49 -8.64
CA SER A 124 10.79 -0.25 -9.14
C SER A 124 9.96 0.55 -8.11
N VAL A 125 10.53 1.62 -7.57
CA VAL A 125 9.81 2.51 -6.65
C VAL A 125 8.68 3.17 -7.41
N GLY A 126 7.45 3.07 -6.87
CA GLY A 126 6.26 3.75 -7.36
C GLY A 126 5.87 4.91 -6.47
N LYS A 127 4.99 5.78 -6.98
CA LYS A 127 4.39 6.88 -6.21
C LYS A 127 2.95 6.56 -5.82
N ALA A 128 2.56 7.02 -4.64
CA ALA A 128 1.19 7.01 -4.15
C ALA A 128 0.97 8.26 -3.30
N ASP A 129 -0.26 8.75 -3.25
CA ASP A 129 -0.65 9.81 -2.33
C ASP A 129 -0.84 9.27 -0.90
N TYR A 130 -0.99 10.18 0.06
CA TYR A 130 -1.21 9.85 1.46
C TYR A 130 -2.46 8.98 1.66
N ALA A 131 -3.59 9.33 1.01
CA ALA A 131 -4.85 8.63 1.18
C ALA A 131 -4.76 7.17 0.70
N LYS A 132 -4.06 6.92 -0.40
CA LYS A 132 -3.84 5.57 -0.93
C LYS A 132 -2.96 4.73 0.02
N ILE A 133 -1.92 5.31 0.61
CA ILE A 133 -1.06 4.62 1.58
C ILE A 133 -1.85 4.36 2.86
N GLU A 134 -2.55 5.36 3.39
CA GLU A 134 -3.37 5.22 4.60
C GLU A 134 -4.44 4.14 4.42
N SER A 135 -5.19 4.19 3.31
CA SER A 135 -6.17 3.15 2.98
C SER A 135 -5.56 1.76 2.93
N GLY A 136 -4.29 1.65 2.50
CA GLY A 136 -3.53 0.40 2.51
C GLY A 136 -3.36 -0.20 3.92
N PHE A 137 -3.23 0.61 4.96
CA PHE A 137 -3.21 0.11 6.34
C PHE A 137 -4.58 -0.34 6.85
N HIS A 138 -5.65 0.21 6.27
CA HIS A 138 -7.03 -0.16 6.57
C HIS A 138 -7.51 -1.32 5.70
N LYS A 139 -6.88 -1.54 4.54
CA LYS A 139 -7.10 -2.73 3.72
C LYS A 139 -6.49 -3.95 4.42
N LYS A 140 -7.18 -4.43 5.44
CA LYS A 140 -7.04 -5.83 5.81
C LYS A 140 -7.67 -6.60 4.65
N TYR A 141 -6.84 -7.16 3.80
CA TYR A 141 -7.27 -7.88 2.61
C TYR A 141 -8.23 -8.99 2.99
N CYS A 142 -9.47 -8.92 2.53
CA CYS A 142 -10.33 -10.09 2.45
C CYS A 142 -9.85 -10.90 1.26
N TYR A 143 -8.71 -11.62 1.39
CA TYR A 143 -8.00 -12.28 0.29
C TYR A 143 -8.92 -13.07 -0.63
N ILE A 144 -9.72 -14.01 -0.08
CA ILE A 144 -10.63 -14.84 -0.85
C ILE A 144 -11.75 -13.98 -1.44
N THR A 145 -12.40 -13.15 -0.64
CA THR A 145 -13.50 -12.27 -1.10
C THR A 145 -13.03 -11.28 -2.18
N THR A 146 -11.85 -10.69 -2.01
CA THR A 146 -11.27 -9.80 -3.02
C THR A 146 -11.03 -10.56 -4.32
N ALA A 147 -10.40 -11.74 -4.28
CA ALA A 147 -10.15 -12.55 -5.47
C ALA A 147 -11.46 -12.96 -6.18
N VAL A 148 -12.51 -13.28 -5.42
CA VAL A 148 -13.84 -13.59 -5.97
C VAL A 148 -14.47 -12.36 -6.64
N CYS A 149 -14.43 -11.18 -6.00
CA CYS A 149 -14.97 -9.96 -6.60
C CYS A 149 -14.18 -9.55 -7.85
N GLU A 150 -12.86 -9.64 -7.82
CA GLU A 150 -12.00 -9.38 -8.99
C GLU A 150 -12.29 -10.32 -10.15
N SER A 151 -12.50 -11.63 -9.89
CA SER A 151 -12.84 -12.61 -10.94
C SER A 151 -14.19 -12.31 -11.61
N GLN A 152 -15.09 -11.65 -10.89
CA GLN A 152 -16.38 -11.17 -11.41
C GLN A 152 -16.30 -9.79 -12.07
N GLY A 153 -15.11 -9.22 -12.21
CA GLY A 153 -14.90 -7.88 -12.77
C GLY A 153 -15.41 -6.74 -11.88
N LYS A 154 -15.67 -7.01 -10.59
CA LYS A 154 -16.12 -5.99 -9.63
C LYS A 154 -14.94 -5.19 -9.09
N PRO A 155 -15.10 -3.88 -8.86
CA PRO A 155 -14.04 -3.05 -8.28
C PRO A 155 -13.80 -3.37 -6.80
N ASP A 156 -12.63 -2.98 -6.27
CA ASP A 156 -12.21 -3.22 -4.88
C ASP A 156 -13.06 -2.47 -3.82
N ASP A 157 -13.92 -1.57 -4.26
CA ASP A 157 -14.91 -0.83 -3.48
C ASP A 157 -16.36 -1.26 -3.78
N CYS A 158 -16.57 -2.46 -4.33
CA CYS A 158 -17.92 -2.97 -4.56
C CYS A 158 -18.67 -3.21 -3.24
N TYR A 159 -19.99 -3.14 -3.33
CA TYR A 159 -20.88 -3.24 -2.17
C TYR A 159 -20.63 -4.47 -1.31
N GLU A 160 -20.52 -5.63 -1.93
CA GLU A 160 -20.36 -6.91 -1.24
C GLU A 160 -19.04 -6.99 -0.47
N LEU A 161 -17.98 -6.47 -1.09
CA LEU A 161 -16.65 -6.45 -0.47
C LEU A 161 -16.60 -5.48 0.73
N GLU A 162 -17.18 -4.31 0.60
CA GLU A 162 -17.28 -3.33 1.69
C GLU A 162 -18.18 -3.84 2.83
N LEU A 163 -19.28 -4.53 2.51
CA LEU A 163 -20.16 -5.14 3.50
C LEU A 163 -19.44 -6.21 4.32
N LEU A 164 -18.74 -7.13 3.66
CA LEU A 164 -17.97 -8.20 4.33
C LEU A 164 -16.77 -7.65 5.12
N ARG A 165 -16.13 -6.57 4.66
CA ARG A 165 -15.10 -5.86 5.43
C ARG A 165 -15.67 -5.22 6.69
N SER A 166 -16.81 -4.55 6.56
CA SER A 166 -17.50 -3.90 7.69
C SER A 166 -17.96 -4.93 8.72
N TYR A 167 -18.47 -6.06 8.28
CA TYR A 167 -18.85 -7.18 9.13
C TYR A 167 -17.65 -7.73 9.92
N ARG A 168 -16.53 -7.99 9.25
CA ARG A 168 -15.30 -8.43 9.91
C ARG A 168 -14.83 -7.42 10.95
N ASP A 169 -14.77 -6.15 10.58
CA ASP A 169 -14.20 -5.11 11.45
C ASP A 169 -15.15 -4.70 12.60
N GLY A 170 -16.45 -4.73 12.36
CA GLY A 170 -17.47 -4.34 13.33
C GLY A 170 -17.95 -5.48 14.22
N TYR A 171 -18.13 -6.67 13.67
CA TYR A 171 -18.69 -7.83 14.39
C TYR A 171 -17.61 -8.84 14.80
N LEU A 172 -16.88 -9.42 13.85
CA LEU A 172 -15.91 -10.49 14.18
C LEU A 172 -14.79 -9.98 15.10
N LEU A 173 -14.21 -8.82 14.83
CA LEU A 173 -13.14 -8.28 15.66
C LEU A 173 -13.62 -7.73 17.02
N ALA A 174 -14.92 -7.71 17.30
CA ALA A 174 -15.45 -7.33 18.61
C ALA A 174 -15.33 -8.46 19.64
N THR A 175 -15.24 -9.72 19.22
CA THR A 175 -15.14 -10.89 20.10
C THR A 175 -13.74 -11.52 20.05
N ASP A 176 -13.34 -12.22 21.11
CA ASP A 176 -12.02 -12.88 21.13
C ASP A 176 -11.98 -14.10 20.17
N GLU A 177 -13.09 -14.83 20.06
CA GLU A 177 -13.24 -15.92 19.10
C GLU A 177 -13.14 -15.42 17.66
N GLY A 178 -13.81 -14.34 17.33
CA GLY A 178 -13.74 -13.72 16.00
C GLY A 178 -12.36 -13.18 15.67
N LYS A 179 -11.61 -12.63 16.66
CA LYS A 179 -10.22 -12.22 16.45
C LYS A 179 -9.30 -13.39 16.09
N GLU A 180 -9.42 -14.54 16.77
CA GLU A 180 -8.62 -15.72 16.44
C GLU A 180 -9.02 -16.27 15.06
N LEU A 181 -10.30 -16.30 14.72
CA LEU A 181 -10.77 -16.69 13.40
C LEU A 181 -10.18 -15.79 12.30
N VAL A 182 -10.25 -14.48 12.47
CA VAL A 182 -9.69 -13.51 11.53
C VAL A 182 -8.18 -13.68 11.40
N LYS A 183 -7.49 -13.96 12.49
CA LYS A 183 -6.04 -14.23 12.48
C LYS A 183 -5.69 -15.51 11.73
N GLU A 184 -6.43 -16.60 11.96
CA GLU A 184 -6.25 -17.85 11.21
C GLU A 184 -6.50 -17.63 9.72
N TYR A 185 -7.59 -16.97 9.37
CA TYR A 185 -7.91 -16.59 7.99
C TYR A 185 -6.74 -15.87 7.30
N TYR A 186 -6.13 -14.87 7.94
CA TYR A 186 -5.01 -14.14 7.35
C TYR A 186 -3.75 -15.00 7.16
N ASN A 187 -3.58 -16.04 7.95
CA ASN A 187 -2.45 -16.96 7.80
C ASN A 187 -2.61 -17.90 6.60
N ILE A 188 -3.85 -18.28 6.27
CA ILE A 188 -4.11 -19.32 5.26
C ILE A 188 -4.63 -18.77 3.93
N ALA A 189 -5.44 -17.72 3.94
CA ALA A 189 -6.11 -17.19 2.75
C ALA A 189 -5.16 -16.78 1.60
N PRO A 190 -3.99 -16.16 1.84
CA PRO A 190 -3.04 -15.88 0.76
C PRO A 190 -2.56 -17.14 0.03
N THR A 191 -2.34 -18.22 0.78
CA THR A 191 -1.89 -19.51 0.21
C THR A 191 -3.01 -20.14 -0.61
N ILE A 192 -4.26 -20.11 -0.12
CA ILE A 192 -5.43 -20.63 -0.82
C ILE A 192 -5.60 -19.88 -2.15
N VAL A 193 -5.65 -18.54 -2.14
CA VAL A 193 -5.79 -17.72 -3.35
C VAL A 193 -4.68 -18.00 -4.36
N ASN A 194 -3.42 -18.11 -3.89
CA ASN A 194 -2.29 -18.43 -4.76
C ASN A 194 -2.43 -19.82 -5.41
N ARG A 195 -2.92 -20.82 -4.66
CA ARG A 195 -3.12 -22.19 -5.17
C ARG A 195 -4.31 -22.27 -6.13
N ILE A 196 -5.40 -21.52 -5.88
CA ILE A 196 -6.51 -21.40 -6.81
C ILE A 196 -6.04 -20.74 -8.12
N GLY A 197 -5.27 -19.65 -8.05
CA GLY A 197 -4.75 -18.96 -9.22
C GLY A 197 -3.82 -19.80 -10.12
N ARG A 198 -3.36 -20.97 -9.64
CA ARG A 198 -2.56 -21.94 -10.41
C ARG A 198 -3.37 -23.09 -11.01
N GLN A 199 -4.67 -23.15 -10.77
CA GLN A 199 -5.53 -24.16 -11.38
C GLN A 199 -5.81 -23.83 -12.85
N GLU A 200 -6.31 -24.82 -13.60
CA GLU A 200 -6.64 -24.65 -15.03
C GLU A 200 -7.77 -23.62 -15.25
N ASN A 201 -8.72 -23.52 -14.33
CA ASN A 201 -9.84 -22.60 -14.42
C ASN A 201 -10.12 -21.95 -13.05
N PRO A 202 -9.34 -20.95 -12.62
CA PRO A 202 -9.53 -20.28 -11.35
C PRO A 202 -10.85 -19.51 -11.26
N GLU A 203 -11.35 -19.00 -12.38
CA GLU A 203 -12.59 -18.21 -12.43
C GLU A 203 -13.80 -19.07 -12.03
N ALA A 204 -13.91 -20.30 -12.53
CA ALA A 204 -14.98 -21.21 -12.14
C ALA A 204 -14.94 -21.59 -10.64
N ILE A 205 -13.74 -21.67 -10.06
CA ILE A 205 -13.59 -21.93 -8.62
C ILE A 205 -14.05 -20.71 -7.82
N TYR A 206 -13.71 -19.50 -8.24
CA TYR A 206 -14.20 -18.28 -7.58
C TYR A 206 -15.72 -18.09 -7.72
N GLU A 207 -16.31 -18.49 -8.85
CA GLU A 207 -17.75 -18.52 -9.04
C GLU A 207 -18.42 -19.53 -8.08
N GLU A 208 -17.87 -20.74 -7.96
CA GLU A 208 -18.32 -21.76 -6.98
C GLU A 208 -18.27 -21.20 -5.54
N ILE A 209 -17.19 -20.51 -5.16
CA ILE A 209 -17.04 -19.90 -3.83
C ILE A 209 -18.10 -18.81 -3.60
N TRP A 210 -18.39 -18.01 -4.61
CA TRP A 210 -19.44 -16.99 -4.53
C TRP A 210 -20.80 -17.61 -4.33
N ASP A 211 -21.17 -18.55 -5.18
CA ASP A 211 -22.53 -19.16 -5.19
C ASP A 211 -22.79 -20.01 -3.96
N SER A 212 -21.79 -20.75 -3.48
CA SER A 212 -21.96 -21.68 -2.37
C SER A 212 -21.84 -21.03 -0.99
N TRP A 213 -21.16 -19.87 -0.89
CA TRP A 213 -20.76 -19.32 0.40
C TRP A 213 -20.95 -17.81 0.53
N LEU A 214 -20.32 -17.01 -0.30
CA LEU A 214 -20.22 -15.57 -0.07
C LEU A 214 -21.54 -14.84 -0.34
N SER A 215 -22.33 -15.28 -1.32
CA SER A 215 -23.65 -14.71 -1.58
C SER A 215 -24.59 -14.87 -0.38
N ASP A 216 -24.56 -16.04 0.25
CA ASP A 216 -25.35 -16.28 1.46
C ASP A 216 -24.84 -15.46 2.64
N CYS A 217 -23.50 -15.33 2.80
CA CYS A 217 -22.94 -14.48 3.83
C CYS A 217 -23.38 -13.01 3.69
N VAL A 218 -23.42 -12.49 2.45
CA VAL A 218 -23.94 -11.14 2.18
C VAL A 218 -25.40 -11.02 2.62
N HIS A 219 -26.26 -11.96 2.25
CA HIS A 219 -27.68 -11.95 2.64
C HIS A 219 -27.89 -12.05 4.16
N LEU A 220 -27.12 -12.91 4.84
CA LEU A 220 -27.18 -13.05 6.30
C LEU A 220 -26.77 -11.75 7.02
N ILE A 221 -25.75 -11.06 6.54
CA ILE A 221 -25.33 -9.76 7.09
C ILE A 221 -26.44 -8.70 6.89
N GLU A 222 -27.05 -8.65 5.69
CA GLU A 222 -28.14 -7.72 5.38
C GLU A 222 -29.38 -7.95 6.27
N GLN A 223 -29.60 -9.19 6.68
CA GLN A 223 -30.69 -9.58 7.60
C GLN A 223 -30.30 -9.38 9.09
N GLY A 224 -29.06 -9.06 9.38
CA GLY A 224 -28.56 -8.93 10.75
C GLY A 224 -28.25 -10.26 11.44
N GLU A 225 -28.26 -11.38 10.68
CA GLU A 225 -27.98 -12.73 11.18
C GLU A 225 -26.48 -13.00 11.28
N ASN A 226 -25.82 -12.23 12.12
CA ASN A 226 -24.36 -12.20 12.20
C ASN A 226 -23.74 -13.52 12.66
N GLU A 227 -24.36 -14.25 13.58
CA GLU A 227 -23.87 -15.55 14.06
C GLU A 227 -23.94 -16.61 12.96
N ALA A 228 -25.04 -16.68 12.23
CA ALA A 228 -25.19 -17.60 11.09
C ALA A 228 -24.17 -17.28 9.97
N CYS A 229 -23.91 -15.99 9.73
CA CYS A 229 -22.87 -15.57 8.80
C CYS A 229 -21.47 -16.03 9.27
N GLN A 230 -21.16 -15.92 10.56
CA GLN A 230 -19.89 -16.38 11.11
C GLN A 230 -19.71 -17.89 10.89
N GLU A 231 -20.69 -18.70 11.21
CA GLU A 231 -20.65 -20.16 11.01
C GLU A 231 -20.44 -20.49 9.51
N LYS A 232 -21.22 -19.90 8.63
CA LYS A 232 -21.10 -20.13 7.19
C LYS A 232 -19.71 -19.72 6.63
N TYR A 233 -19.20 -18.60 7.07
CA TYR A 233 -17.89 -18.11 6.65
C TYR A 233 -16.76 -19.02 7.18
N MET A 234 -16.89 -19.52 8.40
CA MET A 234 -15.95 -20.51 8.97
C MET A 234 -15.93 -21.80 8.17
N ASP A 235 -17.10 -22.35 7.85
CA ASP A 235 -17.22 -23.57 7.06
C ASP A 235 -16.55 -23.42 5.70
N MET A 236 -16.75 -22.31 5.02
CA MET A 236 -16.05 -21.98 3.78
C MET A 236 -14.54 -22.01 3.96
N VAL A 237 -14.03 -21.34 5.00
CA VAL A 237 -12.58 -21.24 5.25
C VAL A 237 -11.98 -22.61 5.54
N TYR A 238 -12.67 -23.45 6.32
CA TYR A 238 -12.22 -24.80 6.63
C TYR A 238 -12.24 -25.73 5.39
N GLU A 239 -13.29 -25.68 4.58
CA GLU A 239 -13.34 -26.48 3.35
C GLU A 239 -12.26 -26.07 2.35
N LEU A 240 -12.05 -24.79 2.16
CA LEU A 240 -10.98 -24.30 1.28
C LEU A 240 -9.58 -24.64 1.83
N LYS A 241 -9.41 -24.64 3.15
CA LYS A 241 -8.16 -25.10 3.78
C LYS A 241 -7.91 -26.57 3.50
N GLU A 242 -8.89 -27.44 3.69
CA GLU A 242 -8.76 -28.87 3.39
C GLU A 242 -8.47 -29.10 1.91
N ARG A 243 -9.19 -28.44 1.01
CA ARG A 243 -9.05 -28.61 -0.44
C ARG A 243 -7.72 -28.09 -0.99
N TYR A 244 -7.19 -27.02 -0.43
CA TYR A 244 -6.03 -26.33 -0.98
C TYR A 244 -4.78 -26.31 -0.08
N MET A 245 -4.81 -26.85 1.14
CA MET A 245 -3.65 -26.86 2.04
C MET A 245 -3.25 -28.25 2.55
N ALA A 246 -4.09 -29.27 2.24
CA ALA A 246 -3.74 -30.66 2.53
C ALA A 246 -2.54 -31.16 1.71
#